data_62da95db097b76cc306b9f8bde2dc567
#
_entry.id   62da95db097b76cc306b9f8bde2dc567
#
_cell.length_a   1.000
_cell.length_b   1.000
_cell.length_c   1.000
_cell.angle_alpha   90.00
_cell.angle_beta   90.00
_cell.angle_gamma   90.00
#
_symmetry.space_group_name_H-M   'P 1'
#
loop_
_entity.id
_entity.type
_entity.pdbx_description
1 polymer ?
#
loop_
_entity_poly.entity_id
_entity_poly.type
_entity_poly.pdbx_seq_one_letter_code
_entity_poly.pdbx_strand_id
1 'polypeptide(L)'
;MNILEYENYHETITHGDIIFPYNTYLCSIPLDFPRVPLHWHDELELIYIKKGMGRITVDFREYKVKGPTLVLILPGQLHSIDQLEDAFMEYENIIFNPSMLIPRQNDVTATDFLLPLMSGKVTVPTIFTPVYPYYTDVIMPIDACDEISKTKPQGYELYIKSQLYQFFFILDNRCRNLTTGSNLSLIHI
;
A
#
# COMPACT_ATOMS: atom_id res chain seq x y z
N MET A 1 -18.44 -3.74 -14.17
CA MET A 1 -19.06 -3.48 -12.86
C MET A 1 -19.69 -2.10 -12.89
N ASN A 2 -20.94 -1.97 -12.46
CA ASN A 2 -21.59 -0.66 -12.35
C ASN A 2 -21.36 -0.04 -10.96
N ILE A 3 -21.74 1.23 -10.74
CA ILE A 3 -21.53 1.95 -9.47
C ILE A 3 -22.17 1.21 -8.27
N LEU A 4 -23.39 0.68 -8.43
CA LEU A 4 -24.09 -0.02 -7.34
C LEU A 4 -23.40 -1.34 -6.97
N GLU A 5 -22.82 -2.03 -7.93
CA GLU A 5 -22.03 -3.23 -7.67
C GLU A 5 -20.71 -2.88 -6.95
N TYR A 6 -20.06 -1.78 -7.33
CA TYR A 6 -18.83 -1.31 -6.71
C TYR A 6 -19.04 -0.94 -5.23
N GLU A 7 -20.12 -0.22 -4.90
CA GLU A 7 -20.46 0.18 -3.53
C GLU A 7 -20.64 -1.03 -2.58
N ASN A 8 -21.07 -2.18 -3.09
CA ASN A 8 -21.23 -3.39 -2.28
C ASN A 8 -19.90 -3.95 -1.73
N TYR A 9 -18.77 -3.52 -2.26
CA TYR A 9 -17.43 -3.94 -1.82
C TYR A 9 -16.77 -2.94 -0.89
N HIS A 10 -17.48 -1.86 -0.52
CA HIS A 10 -16.94 -0.88 0.42
C HIS A 10 -16.74 -1.47 1.80
N GLU A 11 -15.51 -1.43 2.28
CA GLU A 11 -15.20 -1.79 3.65
C GLU A 11 -15.62 -0.66 4.60
N THR A 12 -16.35 -1.01 5.67
CA THR A 12 -16.84 -0.03 6.65
C THR A 12 -16.00 -0.01 7.93
N ILE A 13 -14.91 -0.78 7.97
CA ILE A 13 -14.00 -0.84 9.12
C ILE A 13 -13.17 0.43 9.14
N THR A 14 -13.08 1.07 10.30
CA THR A 14 -12.21 2.23 10.50
C THR A 14 -10.83 1.77 10.96
N HIS A 15 -9.80 2.11 10.22
CA HIS A 15 -8.42 1.81 10.54
C HIS A 15 -7.73 2.99 11.25
N GLY A 16 -7.21 2.72 12.45
CA GLY A 16 -6.50 3.73 13.24
C GLY A 16 -7.41 4.63 14.08
N ASP A 17 -6.82 5.66 14.67
CA ASP A 17 -7.50 6.67 15.48
C ASP A 17 -8.02 7.82 14.60
N ILE A 18 -9.10 8.46 14.99
CA ILE A 18 -9.66 9.65 14.31
C ILE A 18 -8.61 10.79 14.22
N ILE A 19 -7.79 10.94 15.26
CA ILE A 19 -6.77 12.01 15.34
C ILE A 19 -5.51 11.66 14.57
N PHE A 20 -5.17 10.36 14.51
CA PHE A 20 -4.03 9.82 13.77
C PHE A 20 -4.44 8.55 13.04
N PRO A 21 -5.06 8.66 11.85
CA PRO A 21 -5.61 7.55 11.09
C PRO A 21 -4.50 6.76 10.37
N TYR A 22 -3.70 6.05 11.15
CA TYR A 22 -2.60 5.20 10.74
C TYR A 22 -2.60 3.93 11.59
N ASN A 23 -2.47 2.78 10.97
CA ASN A 23 -2.32 1.52 11.68
C ASN A 23 -1.47 0.52 10.89
N THR A 24 -0.90 -0.45 11.61
CA THR A 24 -0.16 -1.57 11.04
C THR A 24 -0.70 -2.89 11.59
N TYR A 25 -0.80 -3.90 10.73
CA TYR A 25 -1.26 -5.23 11.07
C TYR A 25 -0.26 -6.25 10.55
N LEU A 26 0.24 -7.11 11.42
CA LEU A 26 0.99 -8.30 11.02
C LEU A 26 -0.01 -9.41 10.73
N CYS A 27 0.04 -9.93 9.52
CA CYS A 27 -0.92 -10.92 9.01
C CYS A 27 -0.19 -12.11 8.42
N SER A 28 -0.87 -13.26 8.50
CA SER A 28 -0.37 -14.51 7.94
C SER A 28 -1.47 -15.28 7.24
N ILE A 29 -1.27 -15.65 5.99
CA ILE A 29 -2.15 -16.53 5.23
C ILE A 29 -1.45 -17.89 5.06
N PRO A 30 -2.14 -19.01 5.40
CA PRO A 30 -3.53 -19.13 5.83
C PRO A 30 -3.73 -19.15 7.37
N LEU A 31 -2.72 -18.83 8.19
CA LEU A 31 -2.78 -19.04 9.64
C LEU A 31 -3.85 -18.18 10.33
N ASP A 32 -3.91 -16.89 10.01
CA ASP A 32 -4.88 -15.98 10.61
C ASP A 32 -6.23 -16.08 9.88
N PHE A 33 -6.18 -16.15 8.56
CA PHE A 33 -7.35 -16.32 7.68
C PHE A 33 -6.89 -16.82 6.30
N PRO A 34 -7.79 -17.54 5.56
CA PRO A 34 -7.41 -18.12 4.26
C PRO A 34 -7.31 -17.06 3.14
N ARG A 35 -8.01 -15.93 3.29
CA ARG A 35 -8.05 -14.84 2.33
C ARG A 35 -8.62 -13.56 2.91
N VAL A 36 -8.30 -12.42 2.30
CA VAL A 36 -9.02 -11.16 2.43
C VAL A 36 -9.91 -11.03 1.18
N PRO A 37 -11.25 -11.01 1.35
CA PRO A 37 -12.18 -10.91 0.22
C PRO A 37 -11.98 -9.61 -0.58
N LEU A 38 -12.50 -9.58 -1.81
CA LEU A 38 -12.49 -8.38 -2.65
C LEU A 38 -13.24 -7.24 -1.93
N HIS A 39 -12.56 -6.10 -1.77
CA HIS A 39 -13.09 -4.91 -1.11
C HIS A 39 -12.35 -3.65 -1.61
N TRP A 40 -12.81 -2.49 -1.18
CA TRP A 40 -12.14 -1.20 -1.34
C TRP A 40 -12.44 -0.31 -0.12
N HIS A 41 -11.59 0.67 0.13
CA HIS A 41 -11.71 1.66 1.21
C HIS A 41 -11.08 3.00 0.82
N ASP A 42 -11.29 4.04 1.63
CA ASP A 42 -10.79 5.40 1.38
C ASP A 42 -9.35 5.61 1.82
N GLU A 43 -8.77 4.65 2.52
CA GLU A 43 -7.39 4.66 2.96
C GLU A 43 -6.44 4.27 1.84
N LEU A 44 -5.17 4.68 1.97
CA LEU A 44 -4.06 4.09 1.25
C LEU A 44 -3.55 2.89 2.04
N GLU A 45 -3.32 1.78 1.35
CA GLU A 45 -2.78 0.56 1.94
C GLU A 45 -1.47 0.16 1.29
N LEU A 46 -0.51 -0.22 2.12
CA LEU A 46 0.75 -0.82 1.72
C LEU A 46 0.79 -2.25 2.25
N ILE A 47 0.77 -3.22 1.34
CA ILE A 47 0.88 -4.63 1.68
C ILE A 47 2.34 -5.04 1.50
N TYR A 48 3.07 -5.15 2.61
CA TYR A 48 4.48 -5.52 2.58
C TYR A 48 4.67 -7.00 2.88
N ILE A 49 4.80 -7.80 1.82
CA ILE A 49 5.07 -9.24 1.92
C ILE A 49 6.50 -9.41 2.45
N LYS A 50 6.64 -9.94 3.65
CA LYS A 50 7.93 -10.19 4.29
C LYS A 50 8.50 -11.55 3.88
N LYS A 51 7.66 -12.60 3.88
CA LYS A 51 8.05 -13.99 3.57
C LYS A 51 6.94 -14.75 2.85
N GLY A 52 7.34 -15.83 2.18
CA GLY A 52 6.40 -16.70 1.49
C GLY A 52 5.91 -16.14 0.18
N MET A 53 4.75 -16.60 -0.27
CA MET A 53 4.13 -16.16 -1.51
C MET A 53 2.61 -16.22 -1.42
N GLY A 54 1.95 -15.37 -2.21
CA GLY A 54 0.50 -15.27 -2.27
C GLY A 54 0.04 -14.68 -3.59
N ARG A 55 -1.25 -14.39 -3.65
CA ARG A 55 -1.89 -13.73 -4.78
C ARG A 55 -2.57 -12.47 -4.28
N ILE A 56 -2.31 -11.36 -4.96
CA ILE A 56 -2.99 -10.09 -4.69
C ILE A 56 -3.65 -9.65 -5.98
N THR A 57 -4.93 -9.31 -5.91
CA THR A 57 -5.68 -8.75 -7.03
C THR A 57 -5.89 -7.26 -6.77
N VAL A 58 -5.59 -6.40 -7.76
CA VAL A 58 -5.83 -4.97 -7.70
C VAL A 58 -6.50 -4.54 -8.99
N ASP A 59 -7.69 -3.94 -8.89
CA ASP A 59 -8.51 -3.51 -10.04
C ASP A 59 -8.65 -4.62 -11.10
N PHE A 60 -8.99 -5.84 -10.64
CA PHE A 60 -9.14 -7.06 -11.45
C PHE A 60 -7.86 -7.57 -12.12
N ARG A 61 -6.70 -6.96 -11.83
CA ARG A 61 -5.40 -7.48 -12.26
C ARG A 61 -4.79 -8.34 -11.16
N GLU A 62 -4.47 -9.57 -11.49
CA GLU A 62 -3.88 -10.54 -10.57
C GLU A 62 -2.36 -10.47 -10.58
N TYR A 63 -1.77 -10.48 -9.39
CA TYR A 63 -0.32 -10.50 -9.18
C TYR A 63 0.04 -11.68 -8.27
N LYS A 64 0.91 -12.57 -8.75
CA LYS A 64 1.58 -13.54 -7.89
C LYS A 64 2.76 -12.84 -7.23
N VAL A 65 2.76 -12.77 -5.92
CA VAL A 65 3.77 -12.04 -5.14
C VAL A 65 4.60 -13.00 -4.30
N LYS A 66 5.87 -12.67 -4.13
CA LYS A 66 6.81 -13.41 -3.27
C LYS A 66 7.62 -12.42 -2.47
N GLY A 67 7.80 -12.67 -1.18
CA GLY A 67 8.60 -11.80 -0.32
C GLY A 67 10.10 -11.77 -0.70
N PRO A 68 10.75 -10.60 -0.54
CA PRO A 68 10.15 -9.34 -0.14
C PRO A 68 9.50 -8.59 -1.33
N THR A 69 8.29 -8.11 -1.14
CA THR A 69 7.55 -7.33 -2.16
C THR A 69 6.65 -6.32 -1.45
N LEU A 70 6.63 -5.08 -1.91
CA LEU A 70 5.65 -4.07 -1.50
C LEU A 70 4.59 -3.91 -2.57
N VAL A 71 3.32 -3.94 -2.17
CA VAL A 71 2.16 -3.64 -3.02
C VAL A 71 1.53 -2.35 -2.54
N LEU A 72 1.29 -1.42 -3.44
CA LEU A 72 0.64 -0.15 -3.19
C LEU A 72 -0.80 -0.20 -3.67
N ILE A 73 -1.74 0.02 -2.76
CA ILE A 73 -3.16 0.16 -3.03
C ILE A 73 -3.55 1.61 -2.77
N LEU A 74 -4.03 2.29 -3.80
CA LEU A 74 -4.53 3.66 -3.68
C LEU A 74 -5.98 3.68 -3.20
N PRO A 75 -6.45 4.79 -2.59
CA PRO A 75 -7.84 4.94 -2.19
C PRO A 75 -8.82 4.57 -3.29
N GLY A 76 -9.83 3.79 -2.97
CA GLY A 76 -10.87 3.35 -3.90
C GLY A 76 -10.47 2.21 -4.84
N GLN A 77 -9.26 1.69 -4.81
CA GLN A 77 -8.89 0.53 -5.62
C GLN A 77 -9.46 -0.75 -5.04
N LEU A 78 -10.18 -1.51 -5.88
CA LEU A 78 -10.65 -2.85 -5.53
C LEU A 78 -9.47 -3.80 -5.39
N HIS A 79 -9.38 -4.50 -4.24
CA HIS A 79 -8.30 -5.45 -4.01
C HIS A 79 -8.71 -6.64 -3.17
N SER A 80 -7.96 -7.73 -3.29
CA SER A 80 -8.09 -8.95 -2.47
C SER A 80 -6.70 -9.56 -2.24
N ILE A 81 -6.60 -10.36 -1.16
CA ILE A 81 -5.39 -11.12 -0.84
C ILE A 81 -5.80 -12.58 -0.66
N ASP A 82 -5.20 -13.45 -1.44
CA ASP A 82 -5.53 -14.87 -1.47
C ASP A 82 -4.29 -15.75 -1.25
N GLN A 83 -4.50 -16.90 -0.65
CA GLN A 83 -3.50 -17.96 -0.61
C GLN A 83 -3.18 -18.41 -2.06
N LEU A 84 -1.92 -18.60 -2.37
CA LEU A 84 -1.50 -19.20 -3.64
C LEU A 84 -1.22 -20.68 -3.43
N GLU A 85 -2.10 -21.52 -3.98
CA GLU A 85 -2.01 -22.99 -3.79
C GLU A 85 -1.94 -23.33 -2.28
N ASP A 86 -0.93 -24.11 -1.86
CA ASP A 86 -0.69 -24.45 -0.45
C ASP A 86 0.41 -23.58 0.19
N ALA A 87 0.80 -22.48 -0.47
CA ALA A 87 1.85 -21.61 0.03
C ALA A 87 1.37 -20.80 1.24
N PHE A 88 2.30 -20.44 2.11
CA PHE A 88 2.07 -19.45 3.16
C PHE A 88 2.59 -18.08 2.73
N MET A 89 2.05 -17.03 3.34
CA MET A 89 2.50 -15.67 3.16
C MET A 89 2.40 -14.92 4.49
N GLU A 90 3.53 -14.35 4.94
CA GLU A 90 3.59 -13.40 6.04
C GLU A 90 3.74 -11.99 5.47
N TYR A 91 2.85 -11.09 5.85
CA TYR A 91 2.86 -9.72 5.36
C TYR A 91 2.44 -8.74 6.45
N GLU A 92 2.83 -7.51 6.26
CA GLU A 92 2.41 -6.38 7.06
C GLU A 92 1.50 -5.48 6.22
N ASN A 93 0.30 -5.21 6.72
CA ASN A 93 -0.58 -4.18 6.21
C ASN A 93 -0.30 -2.88 6.94
N ILE A 94 0.03 -1.85 6.18
CA ILE A 94 0.17 -0.48 6.67
C ILE A 94 -0.95 0.31 6.03
N ILE A 95 -1.93 0.73 6.83
CA ILE A 95 -3.13 1.41 6.37
C ILE A 95 -3.19 2.79 7.00
N PHE A 96 -3.40 3.82 6.18
CA PHE A 96 -3.58 5.17 6.68
C PHE A 96 -4.47 6.02 5.77
N ASN A 97 -5.23 6.94 6.38
CA ASN A 97 -6.01 7.89 5.62
C ASN A 97 -5.11 9.02 5.10
N PRO A 98 -5.01 9.24 3.78
CA PRO A 98 -4.15 10.27 3.20
C PRO A 98 -4.46 11.70 3.68
N SER A 99 -5.68 11.94 4.19
CA SER A 99 -6.05 13.26 4.75
C SER A 99 -5.15 13.71 5.90
N MET A 100 -4.46 12.76 6.58
CA MET A 100 -3.50 13.12 7.63
C MET A 100 -2.26 13.86 7.11
N LEU A 101 -1.99 13.78 5.80
CA LEU A 101 -0.88 14.44 5.12
C LEU A 101 -1.32 15.68 4.34
N ILE A 102 -2.63 15.85 4.14
CA ILE A 102 -3.19 16.95 3.35
C ILE A 102 -3.63 18.05 4.32
N PRO A 103 -3.07 19.27 4.22
CA PRO A 103 -3.47 20.37 5.08
C PRO A 103 -4.91 20.82 4.77
N ARG A 104 -5.59 21.46 5.74
CA ARG A 104 -6.95 21.99 5.53
C ARG A 104 -7.03 22.97 4.36
N GLN A 105 -6.01 23.81 4.22
CA GLN A 105 -5.83 24.66 3.04
C GLN A 105 -4.75 24.01 2.19
N ASN A 106 -5.14 23.53 1.00
CA ASN A 106 -4.22 22.86 0.10
C ASN A 106 -3.06 23.79 -0.28
N ASP A 107 -1.86 23.27 -0.09
CA ASP A 107 -0.61 23.88 -0.55
C ASP A 107 -0.10 23.16 -1.82
N VAL A 108 1.07 23.54 -2.29
CA VAL A 108 1.71 22.92 -3.46
C VAL A 108 1.96 21.42 -3.26
N THR A 109 2.24 20.98 -2.04
CA THR A 109 2.46 19.56 -1.72
C THR A 109 1.19 18.75 -1.97
N ALA A 110 0.06 19.26 -1.52
CA ALA A 110 -1.23 18.62 -1.74
C ALA A 110 -1.66 18.67 -3.21
N THR A 111 -1.61 19.87 -3.84
CA THR A 111 -2.19 20.09 -5.18
C THR A 111 -1.39 19.44 -6.30
N ASP A 112 -0.06 19.46 -6.21
CA ASP A 112 0.81 19.06 -7.33
C ASP A 112 1.34 17.63 -7.19
N PHE A 113 1.31 17.06 -5.96
CA PHE A 113 1.89 15.74 -5.69
C PHE A 113 0.88 14.74 -5.10
N LEU A 114 0.32 15.01 -3.92
CA LEU A 114 -0.49 14.00 -3.23
C LEU A 114 -1.85 13.76 -3.92
N LEU A 115 -2.63 14.78 -4.17
CA LEU A 115 -3.96 14.65 -4.79
C LEU A 115 -3.92 14.07 -6.21
N PRO A 116 -2.98 14.43 -7.10
CA PRO A 116 -2.85 13.78 -8.40
C PRO A 116 -2.54 12.28 -8.32
N LEU A 117 -1.71 11.87 -7.37
CA LEU A 117 -1.43 10.45 -7.13
C LEU A 117 -2.67 9.72 -6.59
N MET A 118 -3.30 10.25 -5.53
CA MET A 118 -4.49 9.63 -4.91
C MET A 118 -5.67 9.53 -5.88
N SER A 119 -5.81 10.47 -6.81
CA SER A 119 -6.87 10.46 -7.84
C SER A 119 -6.51 9.66 -9.09
N GLY A 120 -5.36 8.98 -9.13
CA GLY A 120 -4.90 8.21 -10.28
C GLY A 120 -4.52 9.04 -11.52
N LYS A 121 -4.43 10.37 -11.40
CA LYS A 121 -3.93 11.26 -12.48
C LYS A 121 -2.45 11.08 -12.73
N VAL A 122 -1.71 10.72 -11.69
CA VAL A 122 -0.30 10.32 -11.76
C VAL A 122 -0.23 8.84 -11.50
N THR A 123 0.43 8.11 -12.38
CA THR A 123 0.60 6.66 -12.24
C THR A 123 1.98 6.33 -11.67
N VAL A 124 2.00 5.35 -10.78
CA VAL A 124 3.19 4.74 -10.21
C VAL A 124 3.03 3.21 -10.26
N PRO A 125 4.09 2.42 -10.12
CA PRO A 125 3.96 0.97 -10.06
C PRO A 125 3.10 0.53 -8.87
N THR A 126 2.26 -0.47 -9.08
CA THR A 126 1.51 -1.14 -8.01
C THR A 126 2.42 -2.06 -7.20
N ILE A 127 3.43 -2.65 -7.83
CA ILE A 127 4.30 -3.67 -7.24
C ILE A 127 5.75 -3.20 -7.25
N PHE A 128 6.41 -3.30 -6.11
CA PHE A 128 7.84 -3.03 -5.94
C PHE A 128 8.52 -4.29 -5.41
N THR A 129 9.50 -4.80 -6.16
CA THR A 129 10.30 -5.97 -5.81
C THR A 129 11.78 -5.60 -5.79
N PRO A 130 12.68 -6.40 -5.20
CA PRO A 130 14.13 -6.15 -5.22
C PRO A 130 14.75 -6.01 -6.60
N VAL A 131 14.08 -6.49 -7.66
CA VAL A 131 14.52 -6.30 -9.05
C VAL A 131 14.29 -4.87 -9.52
N TYR A 132 13.41 -4.14 -8.84
CA TYR A 132 13.10 -2.75 -9.17
C TYR A 132 14.25 -1.82 -8.75
N PRO A 133 14.78 -0.97 -9.63
CA PRO A 133 16.00 -0.17 -9.35
C PRO A 133 15.92 0.70 -8.08
N TYR A 134 14.72 1.16 -7.75
CA TYR A 134 14.47 2.06 -6.60
C TYR A 134 13.80 1.35 -5.42
N TYR A 135 13.80 0.02 -5.40
CA TYR A 135 13.15 -0.76 -4.35
C TYR A 135 13.62 -0.36 -2.95
N THR A 136 14.93 -0.28 -2.75
CA THR A 136 15.50 0.08 -1.45
C THR A 136 15.08 1.48 -1.01
N ASP A 137 15.07 2.45 -1.95
CA ASP A 137 14.64 3.81 -1.63
C ASP A 137 13.16 3.85 -1.20
N VAL A 138 12.31 3.08 -1.89
CA VAL A 138 10.86 2.99 -1.59
C VAL A 138 10.60 2.31 -0.24
N ILE A 139 11.35 1.25 0.09
CA ILE A 139 11.13 0.46 1.32
C ILE A 139 11.67 1.16 2.57
N MET A 140 12.78 1.88 2.47
CA MET A 140 13.45 2.49 3.62
C MET A 140 12.54 3.35 4.51
N PRO A 141 11.70 4.27 4.00
CA PRO A 141 10.77 5.03 4.83
C PRO A 141 9.65 4.15 5.43
N ILE A 142 9.27 3.06 4.77
CA ILE A 142 8.26 2.14 5.25
C ILE A 142 8.79 1.29 6.42
N ASP A 143 10.00 0.75 6.29
CA ASP A 143 10.69 0.05 7.39
C ASP A 143 10.89 0.98 8.60
N ALA A 144 11.18 2.27 8.37
CA ALA A 144 11.31 3.26 9.44
C ALA A 144 9.96 3.52 10.16
N CYS A 145 8.84 3.53 9.45
CA CYS A 145 7.50 3.60 10.02
C CYS A 145 7.19 2.35 10.87
N ASP A 146 7.49 1.16 10.35
CA ASP A 146 7.30 -0.10 11.08
C ASP A 146 8.11 -0.10 12.39
N GLU A 147 9.39 0.25 12.32
CA GLU A 147 10.27 0.24 13.50
C GLU A 147 9.80 1.21 14.60
N ILE A 148 9.45 2.46 14.26
CA ILE A 148 9.00 3.44 15.25
C ILE A 148 7.63 3.07 15.84
N SER A 149 6.79 2.38 15.08
CA SER A 149 5.47 1.93 15.52
C SER A 149 5.51 0.87 16.62
N LYS A 150 6.62 0.15 16.78
CA LYS A 150 6.81 -0.86 17.82
C LYS A 150 6.95 -0.25 19.22
N THR A 151 7.59 0.90 19.31
CA THR A 151 7.91 1.54 20.61
C THR A 151 7.07 2.78 20.89
N LYS A 152 6.56 3.43 19.85
CA LYS A 152 5.71 4.64 19.91
C LYS A 152 6.22 5.70 20.91
N PRO A 153 7.48 6.16 20.78
CA PRO A 153 8.00 7.20 21.65
C PRO A 153 7.23 8.51 21.45
N GLN A 154 7.36 9.47 22.35
CA GLN A 154 6.72 10.77 22.23
C GLN A 154 7.05 11.40 20.86
N GLY A 155 6.01 11.79 20.09
CA GLY A 155 6.14 12.39 18.76
C GLY A 155 6.36 11.38 17.62
N TYR A 156 6.12 10.10 17.85
CA TYR A 156 6.21 9.07 16.81
C TYR A 156 5.30 9.37 15.60
N GLU A 157 4.16 10.04 15.84
CA GLU A 157 3.23 10.46 14.77
C GLU A 157 3.90 11.47 13.82
N LEU A 158 4.70 12.37 14.35
CA LEU A 158 5.47 13.34 13.55
C LEU A 158 6.52 12.63 12.71
N TYR A 159 7.19 11.64 13.30
CA TYR A 159 8.18 10.83 12.60
C TYR A 159 7.52 10.03 11.46
N ILE A 160 6.40 9.33 11.71
CA ILE A 160 5.65 8.60 10.69
C ILE A 160 5.27 9.53 9.53
N LYS A 161 4.68 10.70 9.81
CA LYS A 161 4.35 11.66 8.76
C LYS A 161 5.57 12.06 7.92
N SER A 162 6.72 12.29 8.55
CA SER A 162 7.96 12.64 7.83
C SER A 162 8.40 11.52 6.89
N GLN A 163 8.31 10.26 7.31
CA GLN A 163 8.65 9.11 6.50
C GLN A 163 7.65 8.90 5.36
N LEU A 164 6.36 9.10 5.60
CA LEU A 164 5.35 9.04 4.55
C LEU A 164 5.54 10.15 3.50
N TYR A 165 5.88 11.37 3.90
CA TYR A 165 6.26 12.42 2.92
C TYR A 165 7.51 12.03 2.13
N GLN A 166 8.50 11.42 2.75
CA GLN A 166 9.67 10.89 2.06
C GLN A 166 9.30 9.79 1.07
N PHE A 167 8.43 8.88 1.46
CA PHE A 167 7.90 7.84 0.58
C PHE A 167 7.22 8.44 -0.67
N PHE A 168 6.32 9.40 -0.50
CA PHE A 168 5.65 10.08 -1.62
C PHE A 168 6.61 10.87 -2.50
N PHE A 169 7.61 11.53 -1.91
CA PHE A 169 8.67 12.18 -2.67
C PHE A 169 9.42 11.20 -3.56
N ILE A 170 9.75 10.02 -3.06
CA ILE A 170 10.42 8.98 -3.84
C ILE A 170 9.50 8.46 -4.95
N LEU A 171 8.23 8.20 -4.65
CA LEU A 171 7.26 7.76 -5.65
C LEU A 171 7.14 8.80 -6.79
N ASP A 172 7.00 10.06 -6.48
CA ASP A 172 6.88 11.11 -7.49
C ASP A 172 8.18 11.28 -8.29
N ASN A 173 9.33 11.34 -7.62
CA ASN A 173 10.61 11.67 -8.25
C ASN A 173 11.21 10.50 -9.04
N ARG A 174 11.03 9.24 -8.56
CA ARG A 174 11.68 8.05 -9.12
C ARG A 174 10.74 7.13 -9.88
N CYS A 175 9.45 7.15 -9.54
CA CYS A 175 8.49 6.15 -10.00
C CYS A 175 7.35 6.74 -10.84
N ARG A 176 7.25 8.06 -10.91
CA ARG A 176 6.20 8.75 -11.67
C ARG A 176 6.16 8.32 -13.13
N ASN A 177 4.95 7.98 -13.61
CA ASN A 177 4.68 7.50 -14.97
C ASN A 177 5.40 6.20 -15.36
N LEU A 178 5.99 5.49 -14.40
CA LEU A 178 6.44 4.13 -14.62
C LEU A 178 5.23 3.19 -14.47
N THR A 179 5.08 2.27 -15.41
CA THR A 179 4.02 1.27 -15.34
C THR A 179 4.61 -0.06 -14.88
N THR A 180 3.81 -0.84 -14.14
CA THR A 180 4.16 -2.19 -13.67
C THR A 180 4.36 -3.19 -14.84
N GLY A 181 4.35 -2.72 -16.08
CA GLY A 181 4.07 -3.56 -17.23
C GLY A 181 5.22 -3.95 -18.15
N SER A 182 6.42 -3.38 -18.04
CA SER A 182 7.44 -3.66 -19.06
C SER A 182 8.51 -4.70 -18.69
N ASN A 183 8.61 -5.10 -17.41
CA ASN A 183 9.68 -6.03 -16.98
C ASN A 183 9.25 -7.17 -16.04
N LEU A 184 7.97 -7.35 -15.75
CA LEU A 184 7.47 -8.45 -14.90
C LEU A 184 7.12 -9.74 -15.66
N SER A 185 7.38 -9.80 -16.98
CA SER A 185 7.24 -11.03 -17.75
C SER A 185 8.32 -12.09 -17.45
N LEU A 186 9.21 -11.82 -16.49
CA LEU A 186 10.32 -12.72 -16.12
C LEU A 186 10.12 -13.46 -14.79
N ILE A 187 8.94 -13.40 -14.19
CA ILE A 187 8.62 -14.30 -13.07
C ILE A 187 7.68 -15.40 -13.60
N HIS A 188 8.13 -16.09 -14.65
CA HIS A 188 7.71 -17.44 -14.96
C HIS A 188 8.83 -18.37 -14.48
N ILE A 189 8.70 -18.90 -13.30
CA ILE A 189 9.24 -20.19 -12.90
C ILE A 189 8.14 -20.94 -12.17
#